data_8756def6c69cad1cb4ca2f0a9cdffc41
#
_entry.id   8756def6c69cad1cb4ca2f0a9cdffc41
#
_cell.length_a   1.000
_cell.length_b   1.000
_cell.length_c   1.000
_cell.angle_alpha   90.00
_cell.angle_beta   90.00
_cell.angle_gamma   90.00
#
_symmetry.space_group_name_H-M   'P 1'
#
loop_
_entity.id
_entity.type
_entity.pdbx_description
1 polymer ?
#
loop_
_entity_poly.entity_id
_entity_poly.type
_entity_poly.pdbx_seq_one_letter_code
_entity_poly.pdbx_strand_id
1 'polypeptide(L)'
;MTTVLRHPRPGFMWDWWAVDAQGFLVQFSCGPAPEYLLTHMDRVDAAAAWAEKYCPDWFGDPPQPLHAFSCDGELPVFTRDNVPASPLRLSDAPEAIAEVAALVELRRAVGDVWTVYLDDGWV
;
A
#
# COMPACT_ATOMS: atom_id res chain seq x y z
N MET A 1 -2.96 -10.61 -18.52
CA MET A 1 -2.35 -9.29 -18.75
C MET A 1 -1.42 -8.98 -17.59
N THR A 2 -0.18 -8.65 -17.89
CA THR A 2 0.81 -8.34 -16.86
C THR A 2 0.65 -6.88 -16.42
N THR A 3 0.62 -6.66 -15.11
CA THR A 3 0.56 -5.31 -14.56
C THR A 3 1.92 -4.63 -14.76
N VAL A 4 1.94 -3.45 -15.36
CA VAL A 4 3.15 -2.67 -15.51
C VAL A 4 3.39 -1.88 -14.24
N LEU A 5 4.58 -2.00 -13.68
CA LEU A 5 4.98 -1.35 -12.45
C LEU A 5 6.02 -0.27 -12.74
N ARG A 6 5.88 0.90 -12.14
CA ARG A 6 6.80 2.02 -12.33
C ARG A 6 6.99 2.83 -11.05
N HIS A 7 8.14 3.49 -10.97
CA HIS A 7 8.35 4.56 -9.99
C HIS A 7 7.80 5.85 -10.58
N PRO A 8 6.76 6.44 -10.01
CA PRO A 8 6.12 7.63 -10.60
C PRO A 8 6.94 8.90 -10.46
N ARG A 9 7.79 8.99 -9.43
CA ARG A 9 8.62 10.18 -9.14
C ARG A 9 10.03 9.72 -8.82
N PRO A 10 10.95 9.70 -9.80
CA PRO A 10 12.34 9.30 -9.56
C PRO A 10 12.98 10.12 -8.45
N GLY A 11 13.68 9.47 -7.54
CA GLY A 11 14.37 10.10 -6.43
C GLY A 11 13.49 10.41 -5.22
N PHE A 12 12.20 10.14 -5.26
CA PHE A 12 11.30 10.33 -4.14
C PHE A 12 10.83 8.99 -3.60
N MET A 13 10.83 8.85 -2.29
CA MET A 13 10.11 7.79 -1.60
C MET A 13 8.63 8.15 -1.64
N TRP A 14 7.80 7.19 -2.03
CA TRP A 14 6.37 7.42 -2.03
C TRP A 14 5.64 6.15 -1.65
N ASP A 15 4.48 6.35 -1.09
CA ASP A 15 3.63 5.28 -0.61
C ASP A 15 2.41 5.16 -1.50
N TRP A 16 1.88 3.95 -1.59
CA TRP A 16 0.61 3.72 -2.23
C TRP A 16 -0.15 2.64 -1.48
N TRP A 17 -1.44 2.56 -1.72
CA TRP A 17 -2.33 1.71 -0.94
C TRP A 17 -3.14 0.81 -1.84
N ALA A 18 -3.55 -0.35 -1.26
CA ALA A 18 -4.37 -1.34 -1.94
C ALA A 18 -5.33 -1.95 -0.92
N VAL A 19 -6.29 -2.70 -1.41
CA VAL A 19 -7.18 -3.52 -0.61
C VAL A 19 -6.93 -4.99 -0.97
N ASP A 20 -6.79 -5.85 0.04
CA ASP A 20 -6.56 -7.27 -0.23
C ASP A 20 -7.87 -8.03 -0.48
N ALA A 21 -7.76 -9.33 -0.76
CA ALA A 21 -8.92 -10.16 -1.10
C ALA A 21 -9.93 -10.30 0.04
N GLN A 22 -9.54 -9.97 1.26
CA GLN A 22 -10.43 -10.00 2.43
C GLN A 22 -10.96 -8.62 2.82
N GLY A 23 -10.61 -7.57 2.07
CA GLY A 23 -11.09 -6.22 2.31
C GLY A 23 -10.24 -5.40 3.29
N PHE A 24 -9.05 -5.88 3.66
CA PHE A 24 -8.13 -5.14 4.52
C PHE A 24 -7.24 -4.20 3.73
N LEU A 25 -6.96 -3.03 4.30
CA LEU A 25 -6.06 -2.05 3.70
C LEU A 25 -4.60 -2.48 3.83
N VAL A 26 -3.84 -2.25 2.77
CA VAL A 26 -2.42 -2.58 2.68
C VAL A 26 -1.68 -1.36 2.17
N GLN A 27 -0.55 -1.02 2.80
CA GLN A 27 0.34 0.05 2.36
C GLN A 27 1.62 -0.54 1.78
N PHE A 28 2.03 -0.01 0.63
CA PHE A 28 3.30 -0.34 0.00
C PHE A 28 4.17 0.92 -0.05
N SER A 29 5.42 0.79 0.36
CA SER A 29 6.34 1.92 0.48
C SER A 29 7.63 1.69 -0.29
N CYS A 30 8.21 2.77 -0.80
CA CYS A 30 9.58 2.81 -1.36
C CYS A 30 9.79 1.95 -2.60
N GLY A 31 8.75 1.58 -3.31
CA GLY A 31 8.87 0.70 -4.45
C GLY A 31 7.98 1.09 -5.62
N PRO A 32 8.07 0.33 -6.71
CA PRO A 32 7.23 0.59 -7.87
C PRO A 32 5.76 0.29 -7.60
N ALA A 33 4.89 0.96 -8.33
CA ALA A 33 3.45 0.82 -8.20
C ALA A 33 2.80 0.50 -9.54
N PRO A 34 1.54 0.01 -9.54
CA PRO A 34 0.80 -0.14 -10.79
C PRO A 34 0.74 1.17 -11.57
N GLU A 35 1.07 1.11 -12.86
CA GLU A 35 1.21 2.30 -13.70
C GLU A 35 -0.06 3.15 -13.74
N TYR A 36 -1.23 2.54 -13.68
CA TYR A 36 -2.48 3.30 -13.74
C TYR A 36 -2.68 4.26 -12.54
N LEU A 37 -1.95 4.08 -11.45
CA LEU A 37 -1.98 5.04 -10.34
C LEU A 37 -1.39 6.40 -10.71
N LEU A 38 -0.56 6.47 -11.76
CA LEU A 38 0.01 7.73 -12.23
C LEU A 38 -1.07 8.75 -12.63
N THR A 39 -2.24 8.29 -13.06
CA THR A 39 -3.36 9.16 -13.41
C THR A 39 -4.19 9.58 -12.20
N HIS A 40 -3.85 9.08 -11.01
CA HIS A 40 -4.55 9.34 -9.76
C HIS A 40 -3.64 9.90 -8.66
N MET A 41 -2.57 10.60 -9.06
CA MET A 41 -1.58 11.09 -8.08
C MET A 41 -2.17 12.06 -7.06
N ASP A 42 -3.21 12.81 -7.41
CA ASP A 42 -3.90 13.69 -6.47
C ASP A 42 -4.47 12.89 -5.29
N ARG A 43 -5.06 11.74 -5.58
CA ARG A 43 -5.62 10.86 -4.56
C ARG A 43 -4.53 10.18 -3.74
N VAL A 44 -3.45 9.78 -4.41
CA VAL A 44 -2.28 9.19 -3.72
C VAL A 44 -1.69 10.22 -2.75
N ASP A 45 -1.53 11.47 -3.18
CA ASP A 45 -1.01 12.54 -2.33
C ASP A 45 -1.92 12.84 -1.14
N ALA A 46 -3.23 12.80 -1.34
CA ALA A 46 -4.20 13.00 -0.25
C ALA A 46 -4.12 11.87 0.78
N ALA A 47 -3.95 10.62 0.31
CA ALA A 47 -3.79 9.47 1.19
C ALA A 47 -2.46 9.54 1.95
N ALA A 48 -1.39 9.99 1.30
CA ALA A 48 -0.10 10.18 1.93
C ALA A 48 -0.17 11.22 3.06
N ALA A 49 -0.86 12.33 2.82
CA ALA A 49 -1.07 13.36 3.84
C ALA A 49 -1.89 12.82 5.03
N TRP A 50 -2.91 12.02 4.76
CA TRP A 50 -3.67 11.36 5.82
C TRP A 50 -2.78 10.41 6.63
N ALA A 51 -2.01 9.57 5.96
CA ALA A 51 -1.14 8.59 6.62
C ALA A 51 -0.07 9.27 7.49
N GLU A 52 0.51 10.36 6.99
CA GLU A 52 1.48 11.14 7.74
C GLU A 52 0.89 11.71 9.03
N LYS A 53 -0.37 12.11 9.00
CA LYS A 53 -1.05 12.70 10.14
C LYS A 53 -1.51 11.65 11.17
N TYR A 54 -2.05 10.53 10.70
CA TYR A 54 -2.69 9.53 11.57
C TYR A 54 -1.87 8.28 11.82
N CYS A 55 -0.82 8.08 11.02
CA CYS A 55 0.10 6.94 11.17
C CYS A 55 1.56 7.44 11.13
N PRO A 56 1.92 8.44 11.97
CA PRO A 56 3.22 9.09 11.86
C PRO A 56 4.40 8.20 12.22
N ASP A 57 4.17 7.17 13.03
CA ASP A 57 5.21 6.31 13.57
C ASP A 57 5.01 4.86 13.14
N TRP A 58 5.91 4.36 12.30
CA TRP A 58 5.89 2.95 11.87
C TRP A 58 6.11 1.98 13.03
N PHE A 59 6.91 2.38 13.99
CA PHE A 59 7.30 1.57 15.13
C PHE A 59 6.77 2.11 16.45
N GLY A 60 5.91 3.12 16.37
CA GLY A 60 5.42 3.82 17.55
C GLY A 60 4.17 3.22 18.17
N ASP A 61 3.69 3.90 19.19
CA ASP A 61 2.49 3.57 19.92
C ASP A 61 1.50 4.73 19.72
N PRO A 62 0.31 4.53 19.17
CA PRO A 62 -0.29 3.24 18.83
C PRO A 62 0.29 2.61 17.55
N PRO A 63 0.26 1.27 17.44
CA PRO A 63 0.72 0.60 16.24
C PRO A 63 -0.19 0.94 15.05
N GLN A 64 0.39 0.93 13.85
CA GLN A 64 -0.36 1.21 12.64
C GLN A 64 -1.49 0.21 12.41
N PRO A 65 -2.67 0.68 11.95
CA PRO A 65 -3.78 -0.22 11.64
C PRO A 65 -3.66 -0.88 10.26
N LEU A 66 -2.60 -0.61 9.51
CA LEU A 66 -2.42 -1.09 8.14
C LEU A 66 -1.41 -2.23 8.08
N HIS A 67 -1.71 -3.22 7.25
CA HIS A 67 -0.66 -4.11 6.76
C HIS A 67 0.31 -3.26 5.95
N ALA A 68 1.61 -3.38 6.20
CA ALA A 68 2.59 -2.54 5.56
C ALA A 68 3.76 -3.35 5.02
N PHE A 69 4.18 -3.00 3.82
CA PHE A 69 5.29 -3.62 3.12
C PHE A 69 6.18 -2.52 2.52
N SER A 70 7.48 -2.78 2.45
CA SER A 70 8.40 -1.88 1.78
C SER A 70 9.31 -2.63 0.82
N CYS A 71 9.75 -1.93 -0.21
CA CYS A 71 10.67 -2.47 -1.21
C CYS A 71 12.08 -1.96 -0.91
N ASP A 72 13.04 -2.86 -0.96
CA ASP A 72 14.45 -2.52 -0.73
C ASP A 72 15.23 -2.71 -2.03
N GLY A 73 14.88 -1.93 -3.05
CA GLY A 73 15.57 -2.00 -4.31
C GLY A 73 14.70 -1.73 -5.53
N GLU A 74 15.17 -2.18 -6.70
CA GLU A 74 14.51 -1.93 -7.98
C GLU A 74 13.48 -3.00 -8.35
N LEU A 75 13.56 -4.17 -7.72
CA LEU A 75 12.64 -5.26 -8.02
C LEU A 75 11.29 -5.03 -7.32
N PRO A 76 10.18 -5.47 -7.94
CA PRO A 76 8.85 -5.32 -7.34
C PRO A 76 8.60 -6.34 -6.21
N VAL A 77 9.57 -6.47 -5.29
CA VAL A 77 9.52 -7.38 -4.15
C VAL A 77 9.37 -6.54 -2.89
N PHE A 78 8.29 -6.75 -2.17
CA PHE A 78 8.00 -6.01 -0.95
C PHE A 78 8.08 -6.94 0.25
N THR A 79 8.77 -6.49 1.28
CA THR A 79 8.91 -7.21 2.54
C THR A 79 8.05 -6.55 3.61
N ARG A 80 7.45 -7.36 4.46
CA ARG A 80 6.53 -6.87 5.48
C ARG A 80 7.24 -6.02 6.53
N ASP A 81 6.69 -4.85 6.78
CA ASP A 81 7.11 -3.93 7.84
C ASP A 81 6.18 -3.97 9.05
N ASN A 82 4.90 -4.24 8.85
CA ASN A 82 3.93 -4.22 9.94
C ASN A 82 2.82 -5.25 9.77
N VAL A 83 2.51 -5.93 10.87
CA VAL A 83 1.32 -6.77 11.01
C VAL A 83 0.40 -6.07 12.02
N PRO A 84 -0.73 -5.51 11.61
CA PRO A 84 -1.59 -4.79 12.53
C PRO A 84 -2.30 -5.73 13.49
N ALA A 85 -2.41 -5.32 14.76
CA ALA A 85 -3.18 -6.05 15.74
C ALA A 85 -4.69 -5.97 15.43
N SER A 86 -5.13 -4.83 14.89
CA SER A 86 -6.52 -4.60 14.50
C SER A 86 -6.53 -4.02 13.09
N PRO A 87 -6.52 -4.88 12.05
CA PRO A 87 -6.46 -4.42 10.68
C PRO A 87 -7.67 -3.55 10.30
N LEU A 88 -7.38 -2.46 9.59
CA LEU A 88 -8.42 -1.56 9.09
C LEU A 88 -9.02 -2.11 7.79
N ARG A 89 -10.33 -2.17 7.73
CA ARG A 89 -11.04 -2.58 6.52
C ARG A 89 -11.32 -1.37 5.63
N LEU A 90 -11.39 -1.60 4.31
CA LEU A 90 -11.75 -0.57 3.36
C LEU A 90 -13.09 0.10 3.73
N SER A 91 -14.07 -0.69 4.17
CA SER A 91 -15.40 -0.19 4.55
C SER A 91 -15.38 0.76 5.75
N ASP A 92 -14.35 0.69 6.59
CA ASP A 92 -14.21 1.52 7.80
C ASP A 92 -13.16 2.63 7.61
N ALA A 93 -12.53 2.70 6.45
CA ALA A 93 -11.44 3.65 6.20
C ALA A 93 -11.97 5.05 5.89
N PRO A 94 -11.24 6.11 6.30
CA PRO A 94 -11.54 7.46 5.87
C PRO A 94 -11.50 7.60 4.36
N GLU A 95 -12.32 8.49 3.82
CA GLU A 95 -12.46 8.70 2.37
C GLU A 95 -11.11 8.95 1.67
N ALA A 96 -10.23 9.72 2.32
CA ALA A 96 -8.93 10.08 1.74
C ALA A 96 -8.07 8.86 1.35
N ILE A 97 -8.10 7.80 2.15
CA ILE A 97 -7.35 6.58 1.85
C ILE A 97 -8.21 5.53 1.13
N ALA A 98 -9.50 5.47 1.43
CA ALA A 98 -10.40 4.49 0.82
C ALA A 98 -10.50 4.68 -0.69
N GLU A 99 -10.56 5.91 -1.17
CA GLU A 99 -10.67 6.20 -2.60
C GLU A 99 -9.48 5.68 -3.40
N VAL A 100 -8.25 5.84 -2.88
CA VAL A 100 -7.06 5.38 -3.59
C VAL A 100 -6.85 3.88 -3.42
N ALA A 101 -7.11 3.34 -2.22
CA ALA A 101 -6.95 1.91 -1.97
C ALA A 101 -7.90 1.06 -2.83
N ALA A 102 -9.12 1.56 -3.05
CA ALA A 102 -10.09 0.86 -3.88
C ALA A 102 -9.67 0.74 -5.35
N LEU A 103 -8.72 1.56 -5.80
CA LEU A 103 -8.20 1.49 -7.17
C LEU A 103 -7.33 0.26 -7.41
N VAL A 104 -6.73 -0.30 -6.35
CA VAL A 104 -5.84 -1.44 -6.46
C VAL A 104 -6.40 -2.58 -5.61
N GLU A 105 -7.04 -3.53 -6.27
CA GLU A 105 -7.57 -4.72 -5.61
C GLU A 105 -6.57 -5.86 -5.76
N LEU A 106 -6.02 -6.31 -4.64
CA LEU A 106 -5.13 -7.46 -4.64
C LEU A 106 -5.95 -8.74 -4.79
N ARG A 107 -5.43 -9.69 -5.55
CA ARG A 107 -6.10 -10.97 -5.80
C ARG A 107 -6.01 -11.93 -4.62
N ARG A 108 -5.12 -11.66 -3.67
CA ARG A 108 -4.86 -12.53 -2.52
C ARG A 108 -5.00 -11.75 -1.22
N ALA A 109 -5.28 -12.48 -0.14
CA ALA A 109 -5.19 -11.92 1.20
C ALA A 109 -3.74 -11.82 1.61
N VAL A 110 -3.34 -10.72 2.25
CA VAL A 110 -1.96 -10.57 2.72
C VAL A 110 -1.71 -11.33 4.01
N GLY A 111 -2.74 -11.50 4.87
CA GLY A 111 -2.64 -12.31 6.09
C GLY A 111 -1.33 -12.16 6.84
N ASP A 112 -0.59 -13.24 6.97
CA ASP A 112 0.73 -13.30 7.61
C ASP A 112 1.88 -13.45 6.60
N VAL A 113 1.64 -13.13 5.33
CA VAL A 113 2.66 -13.20 4.28
C VAL A 113 3.78 -12.21 4.58
N TRP A 114 5.03 -12.66 4.50
CA TRP A 114 6.20 -11.82 4.73
C TRP A 114 6.71 -11.11 3.49
N THR A 115 6.54 -11.71 2.33
CA THR A 115 7.06 -11.18 1.07
C THR A 115 5.97 -11.18 0.02
N VAL A 116 5.80 -10.04 -0.65
CA VAL A 116 4.87 -9.86 -1.76
C VAL A 116 5.67 -9.53 -3.01
N TYR A 117 5.57 -10.38 -4.01
CA TYR A 117 6.15 -10.15 -5.33
C TYR A 117 5.02 -9.76 -6.28
N LEU A 118 4.92 -8.48 -6.60
CA LEU A 118 3.76 -7.95 -7.32
C LEU A 118 3.55 -8.56 -8.70
N ASP A 119 4.63 -8.99 -9.38
CA ASP A 119 4.52 -9.65 -10.68
C ASP A 119 3.97 -11.08 -10.60
N ASP A 120 3.80 -11.62 -9.40
CA ASP A 120 3.41 -13.02 -9.18
C ASP A 120 1.92 -13.16 -8.89
N GLY A 121 1.08 -12.46 -9.64
CA GLY A 121 -0.37 -12.63 -9.58
C GLY A 121 -1.07 -11.95 -8.40
N TRP A 122 -0.46 -10.95 -7.81
CA TRP A 122 -1.07 -10.19 -6.71
C TRP A 122 -2.02 -9.10 -7.18
N VAL A 123 -1.72 -8.54 -8.34
CA VAL A 123 -2.52 -7.43 -8.88
C VAL A 123 -3.23 -7.81 -10.18
#